data_cd8e63330e50261df9afaec2794cc2d9
#
_entry.id   cd8e63330e50261df9afaec2794cc2d9
#
_cell.length_a   1.000
_cell.length_b   1.000
_cell.length_c   1.000
_cell.angle_alpha   90.00
_cell.angle_beta   90.00
_cell.angle_gamma   90.00
#
_symmetry.space_group_name_H-M   'P 1'
#
loop_
_entity.id
_entity.type
_entity.pdbx_description
1 polymer ?
#
loop_
_entity_poly.entity_id
_entity_poly.type
_entity_poly.pdbx_seq_one_letter_code
_entity_poly.pdbx_strand_id
1 'polypeptide(L)'
;MQAGKDYTVITLGGKGQNVFTPVHVDEFVGKTGTARVQVGVNSYEISSTSRLNDVRISGLVNGVPFVAQVERGAGKNPLALRVQHNGTQIDVMVVSPRMAELYAVMPYKAPPDMSRYVISPMPGLLVDVAVQVGQKVQAGERVAVIEAMKMENVLFAAADGVVGKVLAAKGESLTVDQAIVEFV
;
A
#
# COMPACT_ATOMS: atom_id res chain seq x y z
N MET A 1 0.54 4.58 24.13
CA MET A 1 0.53 3.28 24.85
C MET A 1 0.38 3.56 26.33
N GLN A 2 -0.22 2.66 27.06
CA GLN A 2 -0.37 2.75 28.51
C GLN A 2 0.25 1.48 29.11
N ALA A 3 0.90 1.60 30.28
CA ALA A 3 1.43 0.47 31.02
C ALA A 3 0.30 -0.48 31.47
N GLY A 4 0.60 -1.78 31.57
CA GLY A 4 -0.36 -2.82 31.93
C GLY A 4 -1.46 -3.07 30.90
N LYS A 5 -1.20 -2.80 29.60
CA LYS A 5 -2.17 -3.03 28.52
C LYS A 5 -1.64 -3.92 27.41
N ASP A 6 -2.56 -4.73 26.89
CA ASP A 6 -2.32 -5.59 25.75
C ASP A 6 -2.59 -4.86 24.43
N TYR A 7 -1.74 -5.13 23.48
CA TYR A 7 -1.85 -4.67 22.10
C TYR A 7 -1.57 -5.84 21.15
N THR A 8 -2.02 -5.70 19.91
CA THR A 8 -1.66 -6.61 18.84
C THR A 8 -1.00 -5.82 17.72
N VAL A 9 0.18 -6.23 17.33
CA VAL A 9 0.85 -5.74 16.14
C VAL A 9 0.43 -6.62 14.98
N ILE A 10 -0.22 -6.02 13.99
CA ILE A 10 -0.62 -6.69 12.75
C ILE A 10 0.41 -6.31 11.69
N THR A 11 1.22 -7.25 11.26
CA THR A 11 2.11 -7.07 10.10
C THR A 11 1.30 -7.31 8.85
N LEU A 12 1.20 -6.29 7.99
CA LEU A 12 0.40 -6.33 6.77
C LEU A 12 1.18 -7.05 5.68
N GLY A 13 0.72 -8.23 5.31
CA GLY A 13 1.28 -9.03 4.22
C GLY A 13 0.55 -8.81 2.90
N GLY A 14 1.24 -9.08 1.78
CA GLY A 14 0.60 -9.09 0.48
C GLY A 14 -0.50 -10.16 0.39
N LYS A 15 -1.54 -9.92 -0.41
CA LYS A 15 -2.67 -10.84 -0.63
C LYS A 15 -3.45 -11.22 0.65
N GLY A 16 -3.44 -10.36 1.67
CA GLY A 16 -4.19 -10.59 2.90
C GLY A 16 -3.52 -11.56 3.89
N GLN A 17 -2.28 -11.95 3.67
CA GLN A 17 -1.49 -12.76 4.60
C GLN A 17 -0.95 -11.90 5.74
N ASN A 18 -1.82 -11.57 6.70
CA ASN A 18 -1.46 -10.76 7.85
C ASN A 18 -0.94 -11.64 9.00
N VAL A 19 0.10 -11.15 9.69
CA VAL A 19 0.64 -11.81 10.89
C VAL A 19 0.21 -11.01 12.11
N PHE A 20 -0.40 -11.68 13.08
CA PHE A 20 -0.89 -11.09 14.32
C PHE A 20 0.07 -11.44 15.45
N THR A 21 0.74 -10.45 16.01
CA THR A 21 1.72 -10.64 17.09
C THR A 21 1.20 -9.96 18.35
N PRO A 22 0.85 -10.70 19.42
CA PRO A 22 0.45 -10.12 20.68
C PRO A 22 1.64 -9.45 21.36
N VAL A 23 1.40 -8.27 21.95
CA VAL A 23 2.40 -7.48 22.66
C VAL A 23 1.78 -6.99 23.96
N HIS A 24 2.41 -7.28 25.08
CA HIS A 24 2.07 -6.71 26.38
C HIS A 24 3.03 -5.57 26.73
N VAL A 25 2.52 -4.47 27.24
CA VAL A 25 3.32 -3.35 27.74
C VAL A 25 3.36 -3.41 29.25
N ASP A 26 4.45 -3.94 29.81
CA ASP A 26 4.61 -4.07 31.26
C ASP A 26 4.74 -2.68 31.91
N GLU A 27 5.65 -1.87 31.37
CA GLU A 27 5.99 -0.56 31.92
C GLU A 27 6.19 0.47 30.80
N PHE A 28 5.74 1.69 31.06
CA PHE A 28 5.96 2.82 30.16
C PHE A 28 6.20 4.09 30.97
N VAL A 29 7.40 4.64 30.89
CA VAL A 29 7.77 5.89 31.55
C VAL A 29 7.96 6.97 30.50
N GLY A 30 6.88 7.71 30.21
CA GLY A 30 6.84 8.73 29.15
C GLY A 30 7.85 9.88 29.33
N LYS A 31 8.26 10.21 30.57
CA LYS A 31 9.24 11.27 30.84
C LYS A 31 10.67 10.87 30.46
N THR A 32 11.03 9.61 30.67
CA THR A 32 12.37 9.07 30.34
C THR A 32 12.42 8.41 28.97
N GLY A 33 11.26 8.22 28.32
CA GLY A 33 11.19 7.53 27.05
C GLY A 33 11.53 6.04 27.12
N THR A 34 11.36 5.41 28.30
CA THR A 34 11.63 3.98 28.51
C THR A 34 10.35 3.17 28.51
N ALA A 35 10.41 1.97 27.93
CA ALA A 35 9.31 1.01 27.95
C ALA A 35 9.84 -0.40 28.11
N ARG A 36 9.10 -1.25 28.81
CA ARG A 36 9.31 -2.71 28.82
C ARG A 36 8.14 -3.37 28.14
N VAL A 37 8.41 -4.16 27.12
CA VAL A 37 7.37 -4.83 26.34
C VAL A 37 7.67 -6.32 26.22
N GLN A 38 6.63 -7.12 26.30
CA GLN A 38 6.68 -8.56 26.06
C GLN A 38 6.12 -8.87 24.67
N VAL A 39 6.88 -9.65 23.90
CA VAL A 39 6.48 -10.17 22.59
C VAL A 39 6.61 -11.68 22.61
N GLY A 40 5.49 -12.39 22.76
CA GLY A 40 5.51 -13.81 23.02
C GLY A 40 6.21 -14.15 24.35
N VAL A 41 7.27 -14.94 24.29
CA VAL A 41 8.08 -15.32 25.48
C VAL A 41 9.25 -14.38 25.77
N ASN A 42 9.52 -13.43 24.87
CA ASN A 42 10.66 -12.53 24.97
C ASN A 42 10.25 -11.18 25.57
N SER A 43 11.09 -10.64 26.46
CA SER A 43 10.95 -9.30 27.02
C SER A 43 12.00 -8.37 26.41
N TYR A 44 11.57 -7.16 26.06
CA TYR A 44 12.43 -6.13 25.46
C TYR A 44 12.36 -4.86 26.30
N GLU A 45 13.52 -4.34 26.63
CA GLU A 45 13.65 -3.01 27.22
C GLU A 45 13.99 -2.03 26.12
N ILE A 46 13.15 -1.00 25.96
CA ILE A 46 13.27 0.00 24.91
C ILE A 46 13.49 1.35 25.57
N SER A 47 14.50 2.08 25.11
CA SER A 47 14.67 3.50 25.46
C SER A 47 14.79 4.36 24.22
N SER A 48 14.01 5.44 24.16
CA SER A 48 14.05 6.38 23.03
C SER A 48 13.62 7.76 23.50
N THR A 49 14.33 8.78 23.04
CA THR A 49 13.99 10.18 23.23
C THR A 49 13.23 10.79 22.05
N SER A 50 13.00 9.98 21.01
CA SER A 50 12.25 10.40 19.81
C SER A 50 10.79 10.68 20.15
N ARG A 51 10.22 11.70 19.50
CA ARG A 51 8.82 12.06 19.67
C ARG A 51 7.94 11.21 18.75
N LEU A 52 6.67 11.07 19.12
CA LEU A 52 5.69 10.26 18.39
C LEU A 52 5.51 10.67 16.91
N ASN A 53 5.81 11.93 16.57
CA ASN A 53 5.66 12.46 15.21
C ASN A 53 6.98 12.53 14.42
N ASP A 54 8.09 12.11 15.03
CA ASP A 54 9.36 12.07 14.32
C ASP A 54 9.32 10.95 13.27
N VAL A 55 9.74 11.28 12.06
CA VAL A 55 9.89 10.29 10.98
C VAL A 55 11.04 9.33 11.29
N ARG A 56 12.11 9.86 11.89
CA ARG A 56 13.27 9.06 12.33
C ARG A 56 13.18 8.80 13.83
N ILE A 57 13.08 7.54 14.18
CA ILE A 57 13.08 7.06 15.56
C ILE A 57 14.43 6.40 15.84
N SER A 58 15.08 6.78 16.94
CA SER A 58 16.33 6.20 17.39
C SER A 58 16.28 5.92 18.89
N GLY A 59 17.03 4.92 19.32
CA GLY A 59 17.05 4.51 20.72
C GLY A 59 17.88 3.27 20.93
N LEU A 60 17.61 2.60 22.05
CA LEU A 60 18.23 1.33 22.42
C LEU A 60 17.12 0.27 22.60
N VAL A 61 17.39 -0.94 22.16
CA VAL A 61 16.61 -2.14 22.48
C VAL A 61 17.54 -3.13 23.17
N ASN A 62 17.27 -3.43 24.44
CA ASN A 62 18.15 -4.27 25.28
C ASN A 62 19.61 -3.77 25.26
N GLY A 63 19.82 -2.45 25.29
CA GLY A 63 21.15 -1.83 25.22
C GLY A 63 21.78 -1.73 23.82
N VAL A 64 21.17 -2.32 22.79
CA VAL A 64 21.66 -2.25 21.41
C VAL A 64 21.06 -1.05 20.69
N PRO A 65 21.85 -0.18 20.06
CA PRO A 65 21.35 0.98 19.36
C PRO A 65 20.58 0.59 18.09
N PHE A 66 19.45 1.26 17.84
CA PHE A 66 18.69 1.14 16.62
C PHE A 66 18.29 2.50 16.04
N VAL A 67 18.08 2.52 14.75
CA VAL A 67 17.47 3.65 14.02
C VAL A 67 16.45 3.08 13.07
N ALA A 68 15.22 3.60 13.13
CA ALA A 68 14.15 3.23 12.23
C ALA A 68 13.49 4.49 11.65
N GLN A 69 13.02 4.39 10.43
CA GLN A 69 12.15 5.40 9.82
C GLN A 69 10.72 4.93 9.92
N VAL A 70 9.82 5.81 10.35
CA VAL A 70 8.40 5.49 10.54
C VAL A 70 7.55 6.53 9.81
N GLU A 71 6.76 6.06 8.85
CA GLU A 71 5.81 6.86 8.10
C GLU A 71 4.38 6.43 8.42
N ARG A 72 3.45 7.37 8.48
CA ARG A 72 2.03 7.12 8.77
C ARG A 72 1.22 7.06 7.49
N GLY A 73 0.13 6.29 7.48
CA GLY A 73 -0.79 6.21 6.36
C GLY A 73 -0.29 5.33 5.21
N ALA A 74 0.47 4.29 5.51
CA ALA A 74 0.96 3.35 4.50
C ALA A 74 -0.18 2.67 3.73
N GLY A 75 -0.05 2.57 2.41
CA GLY A 75 -0.98 1.82 1.57
C GLY A 75 -2.42 2.34 1.57
N LYS A 76 -2.67 3.64 1.73
CA LYS A 76 -4.00 4.27 1.86
C LYS A 76 -4.73 3.91 3.16
N ASN A 77 -4.11 3.21 4.10
CA ASN A 77 -4.66 2.91 5.41
C ASN A 77 -4.13 3.90 6.45
N PRO A 78 -4.96 4.81 7.00
CA PRO A 78 -4.52 5.84 7.94
C PRO A 78 -4.01 5.28 9.28
N LEU A 79 -4.35 4.03 9.61
CA LEU A 79 -3.89 3.34 10.82
C LEU A 79 -2.58 2.58 10.61
N ALA A 80 -2.15 2.40 9.36
CA ALA A 80 -0.92 1.70 9.06
C ALA A 80 0.30 2.59 9.25
N LEU A 81 1.36 1.99 9.75
CA LEU A 81 2.68 2.56 9.89
C LEU A 81 3.63 1.79 8.97
N ARG A 82 4.37 2.50 8.16
CA ARG A 82 5.48 1.94 7.41
C ARG A 82 6.74 2.09 8.23
N VAL A 83 7.39 1.00 8.52
CA VAL A 83 8.63 0.96 9.30
C VAL A 83 9.75 0.46 8.40
N GLN A 84 10.83 1.25 8.34
CA GLN A 84 12.07 0.88 7.63
C GLN A 84 13.22 0.78 8.64
N HIS A 85 13.89 -0.35 8.63
CA HIS A 85 15.06 -0.61 9.46
C HIS A 85 16.05 -1.52 8.72
N ASN A 86 17.32 -1.11 8.67
CA ASN A 86 18.41 -1.87 8.03
C ASN A 86 18.06 -2.41 6.63
N GLY A 87 17.44 -1.57 5.77
CA GLY A 87 17.05 -1.95 4.41
C GLY A 87 15.77 -2.79 4.31
N THR A 88 15.21 -3.24 5.42
CA THR A 88 13.92 -3.93 5.46
C THR A 88 12.79 -2.94 5.68
N GLN A 89 11.72 -3.09 4.90
CA GLN A 89 10.49 -2.29 5.02
C GLN A 89 9.31 -3.20 5.32
N ILE A 90 8.54 -2.83 6.34
CA ILE A 90 7.31 -3.52 6.72
C ILE A 90 6.20 -2.52 6.99
N ASP A 91 4.97 -2.88 6.63
CA ASP A 91 3.78 -2.11 6.98
C ASP A 91 3.08 -2.81 8.16
N VAL A 92 2.83 -2.07 9.24
CA VAL A 92 2.26 -2.61 10.47
C VAL A 92 1.12 -1.74 11.00
N MET A 93 0.22 -2.35 11.76
CA MET A 93 -0.75 -1.63 12.59
C MET A 93 -0.59 -2.06 14.05
N VAL A 94 -0.72 -1.10 14.97
CA VAL A 94 -0.76 -1.38 16.41
C VAL A 94 -2.18 -1.11 16.89
N VAL A 95 -2.87 -2.14 17.31
CA VAL A 95 -4.30 -2.11 17.63
C VAL A 95 -4.59 -2.78 18.98
N SER A 96 -5.78 -2.57 19.52
CA SER A 96 -6.24 -3.34 20.68
C SER A 96 -6.53 -4.80 20.29
N PRO A 97 -6.48 -5.77 21.21
CA PRO A 97 -6.82 -7.18 20.91
C PRO A 97 -8.19 -7.34 20.27
N ARG A 98 -9.19 -6.59 20.78
CA ARG A 98 -10.55 -6.61 20.22
C ARG A 98 -10.59 -6.15 18.76
N MET A 99 -9.84 -5.10 18.42
CA MET A 99 -9.75 -4.62 17.04
C MET A 99 -9.03 -5.63 16.15
N ALA A 100 -8.02 -6.31 16.67
CA ALA A 100 -7.31 -7.37 15.93
C ALA A 100 -8.23 -8.55 15.59
N GLU A 101 -9.09 -8.98 16.53
CA GLU A 101 -10.12 -10.00 16.29
C GLU A 101 -11.07 -9.60 15.17
N LEU A 102 -11.59 -8.36 15.21
CA LEU A 102 -12.47 -7.85 14.17
C LEU A 102 -11.77 -7.75 12.81
N TYR A 103 -10.51 -7.31 12.81
CA TYR A 103 -9.71 -7.21 11.58
C TYR A 103 -9.43 -8.59 10.96
N ALA A 104 -9.25 -9.63 11.78
CA ALA A 104 -9.03 -10.99 11.30
C ALA A 104 -10.25 -11.57 10.54
N VAL A 105 -11.46 -11.11 10.87
CA VAL A 105 -12.71 -11.54 10.20
C VAL A 105 -12.97 -10.74 8.92
N MET A 106 -12.28 -9.61 8.70
CA MET A 106 -12.49 -8.79 7.50
C MET A 106 -11.99 -9.53 6.24
N PRO A 107 -12.85 -9.70 5.21
CA PRO A 107 -12.44 -10.33 3.98
C PRO A 107 -11.39 -9.46 3.25
N TYR A 108 -10.35 -10.10 2.75
CA TYR A 108 -9.39 -9.43 1.87
C TYR A 108 -10.06 -9.07 0.55
N LYS A 109 -10.20 -7.79 0.28
CA LYS A 109 -10.64 -7.30 -1.03
C LYS A 109 -9.40 -7.10 -1.90
N ALA A 110 -9.17 -8.04 -2.82
CA ALA A 110 -8.13 -7.86 -3.83
C ALA A 110 -8.38 -6.55 -4.61
N PRO A 111 -7.34 -5.75 -4.89
CA PRO A 111 -7.50 -4.64 -5.80
C PRO A 111 -8.03 -5.17 -7.15
N PRO A 112 -8.87 -4.40 -7.86
CA PRO A 112 -9.36 -4.81 -9.16
C PRO A 112 -8.16 -5.08 -10.08
N ASP A 113 -8.22 -6.19 -10.82
CA ASP A 113 -7.20 -6.53 -11.80
C ASP A 113 -7.34 -5.59 -13.00
N MET A 114 -6.49 -4.59 -13.03
CA MET A 114 -6.44 -3.60 -14.12
C MET A 114 -5.53 -4.03 -15.28
N SER A 115 -4.88 -5.20 -15.18
CA SER A 115 -3.97 -5.71 -16.21
C SER A 115 -4.67 -6.00 -17.55
N ARG A 116 -6.00 -6.21 -17.50
CA ARG A 116 -6.84 -6.45 -18.67
C ARG A 116 -7.34 -5.17 -19.33
N TYR A 117 -7.00 -4.00 -18.79
CA TYR A 117 -7.47 -2.73 -19.31
C TYR A 117 -6.33 -1.87 -19.78
N VAL A 118 -6.52 -1.20 -20.92
CA VAL A 118 -5.73 -0.01 -21.25
C VAL A 118 -6.48 1.18 -20.65
N ILE A 119 -5.85 1.82 -19.69
CA ILE A 119 -6.40 2.94 -18.93
C ILE A 119 -5.72 4.25 -19.32
N SER A 120 -6.41 5.36 -19.15
CA SER A 120 -5.86 6.69 -19.38
C SER A 120 -4.95 7.07 -18.17
N PRO A 121 -3.66 7.33 -18.37
CA PRO A 121 -2.75 7.73 -17.30
C PRO A 121 -2.93 9.18 -16.85
N MET A 122 -3.65 9.99 -17.65
CA MET A 122 -3.84 11.41 -17.41
C MET A 122 -5.17 11.89 -18.01
N PRO A 123 -5.74 13.01 -17.54
CA PRO A 123 -6.93 13.58 -18.15
C PRO A 123 -6.59 14.13 -19.53
N GLY A 124 -7.43 13.88 -20.54
CA GLY A 124 -7.19 14.32 -21.90
C GLY A 124 -8.29 13.94 -22.87
N LEU A 125 -8.13 14.30 -24.13
CA LEU A 125 -9.04 13.98 -25.22
C LEU A 125 -8.57 12.70 -25.92
N LEU A 126 -9.46 11.72 -26.10
CA LEU A 126 -9.16 10.51 -26.89
C LEU A 126 -9.16 10.87 -28.39
N VAL A 127 -7.97 11.00 -28.96
CA VAL A 127 -7.80 11.42 -30.37
C VAL A 127 -8.05 10.26 -31.32
N ASP A 128 -7.59 9.07 -30.93
CA ASP A 128 -7.69 7.89 -31.80
C ASP A 128 -7.71 6.59 -30.99
N VAL A 129 -8.44 5.59 -31.51
CA VAL A 129 -8.42 4.20 -31.04
C VAL A 129 -7.98 3.34 -32.20
N ALA A 130 -6.77 2.79 -32.13
CA ALA A 130 -6.11 2.09 -33.22
C ALA A 130 -6.50 0.60 -33.33
N VAL A 131 -7.38 0.11 -32.45
CA VAL A 131 -7.76 -1.30 -32.36
C VAL A 131 -9.26 -1.50 -32.46
N GLN A 132 -9.69 -2.70 -32.90
CA GLN A 132 -11.10 -3.08 -33.05
C GLN A 132 -11.43 -4.28 -32.17
N VAL A 133 -12.69 -4.42 -31.78
CA VAL A 133 -13.19 -5.58 -31.03
C VAL A 133 -12.90 -6.88 -31.81
N GLY A 134 -12.32 -7.88 -31.12
CA GLY A 134 -11.89 -9.14 -31.72
C GLY A 134 -10.49 -9.15 -32.31
N GLN A 135 -9.80 -8.00 -32.37
CA GLN A 135 -8.43 -7.91 -32.89
C GLN A 135 -7.44 -8.52 -31.88
N LYS A 136 -6.48 -9.30 -32.39
CA LYS A 136 -5.30 -9.75 -31.62
C LYS A 136 -4.27 -8.64 -31.60
N VAL A 137 -3.77 -8.32 -30.41
CA VAL A 137 -2.79 -7.26 -30.18
C VAL A 137 -1.60 -7.86 -29.44
N GLN A 138 -0.39 -7.46 -29.83
CA GLN A 138 0.84 -7.87 -29.15
C GLN A 138 1.30 -6.83 -28.12
N ALA A 139 2.09 -7.26 -27.14
CA ALA A 139 2.73 -6.34 -26.21
C ALA A 139 3.57 -5.29 -26.95
N GLY A 140 3.38 -3.99 -26.59
CA GLY A 140 4.02 -2.87 -27.29
C GLY A 140 3.30 -2.40 -28.54
N GLU A 141 2.18 -2.99 -28.96
CA GLU A 141 1.38 -2.51 -30.06
C GLU A 141 0.55 -1.27 -29.65
N ARG A 142 0.43 -0.31 -30.57
CA ARG A 142 -0.35 0.93 -30.35
C ARG A 142 -1.83 0.60 -30.21
N VAL A 143 -2.46 1.06 -29.12
CA VAL A 143 -3.87 0.82 -28.84
C VAL A 143 -4.70 2.11 -28.98
N ALA A 144 -4.23 3.22 -28.42
CA ALA A 144 -4.97 4.46 -28.42
C ALA A 144 -4.02 5.67 -28.40
N VAL A 145 -4.53 6.84 -28.73
CA VAL A 145 -3.82 8.12 -28.64
C VAL A 145 -4.66 9.11 -27.87
N ILE A 146 -4.05 9.72 -26.85
CA ILE A 146 -4.68 10.74 -26.01
C ILE A 146 -3.94 12.06 -26.23
N GLU A 147 -4.67 13.13 -26.41
CA GLU A 147 -4.15 14.49 -26.38
C GLU A 147 -4.35 15.07 -24.98
N ALA A 148 -3.26 15.45 -24.33
CA ALA A 148 -3.26 16.15 -23.06
C ALA A 148 -2.23 17.28 -23.10
N MET A 149 -2.58 18.47 -22.62
CA MET A 149 -1.70 19.64 -22.60
C MET A 149 -1.06 19.97 -23.97
N LYS A 150 -1.82 19.79 -25.08
CA LYS A 150 -1.36 19.98 -26.47
C LYS A 150 -0.25 19.02 -26.93
N MET A 151 -0.13 17.87 -26.25
CA MET A 151 0.78 16.80 -26.62
C MET A 151 0.01 15.50 -26.83
N GLU A 152 0.38 14.77 -27.88
CA GLU A 152 -0.17 13.44 -28.13
C GLU A 152 0.62 12.39 -27.35
N ASN A 153 -0.07 11.57 -26.58
CA ASN A 153 0.49 10.44 -25.84
C ASN A 153 -0.09 9.15 -26.43
N VAL A 154 0.81 8.29 -26.91
CA VAL A 154 0.43 6.98 -27.45
C VAL A 154 0.38 5.97 -26.33
N LEU A 155 -0.73 5.25 -26.24
CA LEU A 155 -0.91 4.14 -25.30
C LEU A 155 -0.68 2.82 -26.03
N PHE A 156 0.12 1.96 -25.39
CA PHE A 156 0.51 0.67 -25.92
C PHE A 156 -0.09 -0.47 -25.07
N ALA A 157 -0.28 -1.63 -25.70
CA ALA A 157 -0.66 -2.84 -24.99
C ALA A 157 0.47 -3.28 -24.06
N ALA A 158 0.14 -3.56 -22.79
CA ALA A 158 1.11 -4.04 -21.81
C ALA A 158 1.45 -5.53 -21.98
N ALA A 159 0.57 -6.31 -22.59
CA ALA A 159 0.71 -7.75 -22.84
C ALA A 159 -0.04 -8.14 -24.11
N ASP A 160 0.26 -9.35 -24.61
CA ASP A 160 -0.49 -9.96 -25.70
C ASP A 160 -1.93 -10.24 -25.25
N GLY A 161 -2.90 -9.98 -26.12
CA GLY A 161 -4.30 -10.20 -25.80
C GLY A 161 -5.22 -10.07 -27.01
N VAL A 162 -6.50 -10.28 -26.77
CA VAL A 162 -7.56 -10.04 -27.76
C VAL A 162 -8.44 -8.92 -27.24
N VAL A 163 -8.75 -7.94 -28.06
CA VAL A 163 -9.62 -6.82 -27.72
C VAL A 163 -11.05 -7.34 -27.51
N GLY A 164 -11.52 -7.31 -26.26
CA GLY A 164 -12.87 -7.72 -25.92
C GLY A 164 -13.89 -6.61 -26.11
N LYS A 165 -13.56 -5.40 -25.62
CA LYS A 165 -14.44 -4.22 -25.76
C LYS A 165 -13.62 -2.95 -25.90
N VAL A 166 -14.17 -2.00 -26.66
CA VAL A 166 -13.74 -0.60 -26.68
C VAL A 166 -14.75 0.17 -25.84
N LEU A 167 -14.28 0.78 -24.73
CA LEU A 167 -15.12 1.39 -23.70
C LEU A 167 -15.25 2.91 -23.85
N ALA A 168 -14.32 3.53 -24.57
CA ALA A 168 -14.33 4.97 -24.83
C ALA A 168 -14.31 5.25 -26.33
N ALA A 169 -15.00 6.31 -26.76
CA ALA A 169 -15.11 6.69 -28.16
C ALA A 169 -14.10 7.78 -28.53
N LYS A 170 -13.67 7.82 -29.79
CA LYS A 170 -12.88 8.92 -30.35
C LYS A 170 -13.57 10.26 -30.11
N GLY A 171 -12.86 11.26 -29.62
CA GLY A 171 -13.39 12.57 -29.24
C GLY A 171 -13.94 12.67 -27.83
N GLU A 172 -13.89 11.59 -27.04
CA GLU A 172 -14.31 11.59 -25.64
C GLU A 172 -13.25 12.20 -24.73
N SER A 173 -13.69 12.99 -23.74
CA SER A 173 -12.80 13.52 -22.70
C SER A 173 -12.64 12.48 -21.60
N LEU A 174 -11.41 12.04 -21.39
CA LEU A 174 -11.07 10.99 -20.44
C LEU A 174 -10.60 11.57 -19.10
N THR A 175 -10.95 10.89 -18.02
CA THR A 175 -10.40 11.12 -16.69
C THR A 175 -9.22 10.18 -16.41
N VAL A 176 -8.45 10.46 -15.35
CA VAL A 176 -7.39 9.56 -14.89
C VAL A 176 -7.99 8.20 -14.53
N ASP A 177 -7.28 7.12 -14.86
CA ASP A 177 -7.66 5.72 -14.61
C ASP A 177 -8.95 5.28 -15.35
N GLN A 178 -9.49 6.07 -16.27
CA GLN A 178 -10.62 5.66 -17.09
C GLN A 178 -10.19 4.57 -18.07
N ALA A 179 -10.95 3.46 -18.10
CA ALA A 179 -10.68 2.36 -19.03
C ALA A 179 -11.09 2.74 -20.47
N ILE A 180 -10.20 2.47 -21.43
CA ILE A 180 -10.39 2.75 -22.85
C ILE A 180 -10.68 1.47 -23.62
N VAL A 181 -9.89 0.43 -23.37
CA VAL A 181 -10.01 -0.88 -24.02
C VAL A 181 -9.91 -1.99 -22.97
N GLU A 182 -10.73 -3.02 -23.09
CA GLU A 182 -10.71 -4.24 -22.30
C GLU A 182 -10.19 -5.40 -23.15
N PHE A 183 -9.22 -6.13 -22.62
CA PHE A 183 -8.71 -7.38 -23.21
C PHE A 183 -9.38 -8.61 -22.58
N VAL A 184 -9.52 -9.67 -23.35
CA VAL A 184 -10.08 -10.98 -22.94
C VAL A 184 -8.97 -12.03 -22.88
#